data_4d801fcef133ce6d8afded25663b96ab
#
_entry.id   4d801fcef133ce6d8afded25663b96ab
#
_cell.length_a   1.000
_cell.length_b   1.000
_cell.length_c   1.000
_cell.angle_alpha   90.00
_cell.angle_beta   90.00
_cell.angle_gamma   90.00
#
_symmetry.space_group_name_H-M   'P 1'
#
loop_
_entity.id
_entity.type
_entity.pdbx_description
1 polymer ?
#
loop_
_entity_poly.entity_id
_entity_poly.type
_entity_poly.pdbx_seq_one_letter_code
_entity_poly.pdbx_strand_id
1 'polypeptide(L)'
;MKSTFKVLFYLKKGSEKKNGEVMIMARITIDGKLCQFSTKQSIQPDNWSIAAGKAKGRDAGRINALLDDIRSSLNTIYHEMQRRDNYVTAEKVKNEFLGHSESHETILSLFQKHNDDVKQLVGISKTIATYRKYEVTRRHLAEFIQSKYNVSDISIKEIS
;
A
#
# COMPACT_ATOMS: atom_id res chain seq x y z
N MET A 1 -20.63 -8.64 -1.07
CA MET A 1 -19.66 -9.48 -0.33
C MET A 1 -18.72 -8.60 0.48
N LYS A 2 -18.60 -8.89 1.75
CA LYS A 2 -17.56 -8.22 2.55
C LYS A 2 -16.20 -8.79 2.20
N SER A 3 -15.28 -7.93 1.79
CA SER A 3 -13.89 -8.31 1.60
C SER A 3 -13.30 -8.81 2.92
N THR A 4 -12.59 -9.92 2.90
CA THR A 4 -11.94 -10.46 4.09
C THR A 4 -10.49 -9.97 4.14
N PHE A 5 -10.08 -9.44 5.30
CA PHE A 5 -8.72 -8.98 5.54
C PHE A 5 -8.20 -9.62 6.83
N LYS A 6 -7.06 -10.29 6.73
CA LYS A 6 -6.41 -10.92 7.88
C LYS A 6 -4.92 -10.68 7.85
N VAL A 7 -4.34 -10.46 9.02
CA VAL A 7 -2.89 -10.37 9.23
C VAL A 7 -2.48 -11.44 10.24
N LEU A 8 -1.49 -12.26 9.88
CA LEU A 8 -0.93 -13.31 10.73
C LEU A 8 0.58 -13.17 10.79
N PHE A 9 1.14 -13.38 11.98
CA PHE A 9 2.58 -13.45 12.16
C PHE A 9 2.98 -14.91 12.45
N TYR A 10 4.11 -15.33 11.88
CA TYR A 10 4.64 -16.69 12.04
C TYR A 10 6.16 -16.72 11.91
N LEU A 11 6.78 -17.80 12.35
CA LEU A 11 8.23 -17.99 12.20
C LEU A 11 8.54 -18.67 10.86
N LYS A 12 9.52 -18.14 10.14
CA LYS A 12 9.95 -18.70 8.85
C LYS A 12 10.85 -19.92 9.08
N LYS A 13 10.38 -21.10 8.71
CA LYS A 13 11.19 -22.33 8.76
C LYS A 13 12.43 -22.22 7.86
N GLY A 14 13.56 -22.70 8.36
CA GLY A 14 14.82 -22.68 7.62
C GLY A 14 15.53 -21.32 7.58
N SER A 15 15.14 -20.40 8.44
CA SER A 15 15.77 -19.07 8.54
C SER A 15 16.57 -18.90 9.84
N GLU A 16 16.95 -20.00 10.49
CA GLU A 16 17.67 -19.95 11.74
C GLU A 16 19.02 -19.24 11.57
N LYS A 17 19.25 -18.24 12.39
CA LYS A 17 20.53 -17.55 12.49
C LYS A 17 21.52 -18.38 13.32
N LYS A 18 22.80 -17.99 13.28
CA LYS A 18 23.84 -18.66 14.09
C LYS A 18 23.53 -18.69 15.58
N ASN A 19 22.78 -17.72 16.10
CA ASN A 19 22.34 -17.66 17.51
C ASN A 19 21.04 -18.42 17.79
N GLY A 20 20.47 -19.11 16.80
CA GLY A 20 19.23 -19.88 16.93
C GLY A 20 17.95 -19.07 16.73
N GLU A 21 18.04 -17.77 16.58
CA GLU A 21 16.86 -16.94 16.32
C GLU A 21 16.27 -17.20 14.92
N VAL A 22 14.96 -17.14 14.82
CA VAL A 22 14.20 -17.35 13.58
C VAL A 22 13.46 -16.06 13.22
N MET A 23 13.41 -15.77 11.94
CA MET A 23 12.76 -14.57 11.43
C MET A 23 11.24 -14.63 11.55
N ILE A 24 10.65 -13.54 12.04
CA ILE A 24 9.20 -13.37 12.12
C ILE A 24 8.69 -12.82 10.78
N MET A 25 7.74 -13.53 10.19
CA MET A 25 7.09 -13.12 8.94
C MET A 25 5.69 -12.62 9.20
N ALA A 26 5.25 -11.66 8.40
CA ALA A 26 3.87 -11.23 8.33
C ALA A 26 3.20 -11.81 7.09
N ARG A 27 1.98 -12.29 7.23
CA ARG A 27 1.14 -12.79 6.14
C ARG A 27 -0.14 -11.98 6.06
N ILE A 28 -0.41 -11.43 4.90
CA ILE A 28 -1.65 -10.73 4.61
C ILE A 28 -2.51 -11.64 3.74
N THR A 29 -3.77 -11.82 4.13
CA THR A 29 -4.76 -12.56 3.33
C THR A 29 -5.92 -11.65 3.03
N ILE A 30 -6.23 -11.47 1.75
CA ILE A 30 -7.39 -10.71 1.27
C ILE A 30 -8.13 -11.58 0.26
N ASP A 31 -9.40 -11.85 0.54
CA ASP A 31 -10.29 -12.65 -0.32
C ASP A 31 -9.68 -14.00 -0.73
N GLY A 32 -9.02 -14.67 0.21
CA GLY A 32 -8.40 -15.96 0.01
C GLY A 32 -7.02 -15.95 -0.63
N LYS A 33 -6.57 -14.81 -1.15
CA LYS A 33 -5.23 -14.65 -1.71
C LYS A 33 -4.29 -14.09 -0.65
N LEU A 34 -3.09 -14.65 -0.57
CA LEU A 34 -2.12 -14.29 0.45
C LEU A 34 -0.80 -13.79 -0.14
N CYS A 35 -0.13 -12.94 0.61
CA CYS A 35 1.27 -12.60 0.40
C CYS A 35 1.97 -12.46 1.75
N GLN A 36 3.29 -12.50 1.75
CA GLN A 36 4.10 -12.51 2.97
C GLN A 36 5.32 -11.61 2.79
N PHE A 37 5.77 -11.07 3.92
CA PHE A 37 6.99 -10.27 3.97
C PHE A 37 7.65 -10.41 5.33
N SER A 38 8.94 -10.08 5.40
CA SER A 38 9.69 -10.09 6.66
C SER A 38 9.35 -8.87 7.51
N THR A 39 9.12 -9.09 8.80
CA THR A 39 9.01 -7.99 9.78
C THR A 39 10.37 -7.39 10.13
N LYS A 40 11.47 -7.99 9.67
CA LYS A 40 12.86 -7.69 10.04
C LYS A 40 13.15 -7.90 11.53
N GLN A 41 12.27 -8.60 12.22
CA GLN A 41 12.45 -9.03 13.60
C GLN A 41 12.72 -10.53 13.64
N SER A 42 13.50 -10.96 14.60
CA SER A 42 13.76 -12.38 14.86
C SER A 42 13.64 -12.67 16.35
N ILE A 43 13.37 -13.93 16.68
CA ILE A 43 13.13 -14.37 18.04
C ILE A 43 13.56 -15.84 18.20
N GLN A 44 13.92 -16.21 19.42
CA GLN A 44 14.11 -17.63 19.75
C GLN A 44 12.78 -18.37 19.61
N PRO A 45 12.74 -19.54 18.94
CA PRO A 45 11.49 -20.29 18.77
C PRO A 45 10.76 -20.60 20.07
N ASP A 46 11.50 -20.84 21.17
CA ASP A 46 10.92 -21.09 22.49
C ASP A 46 10.15 -19.89 23.05
N ASN A 47 10.45 -18.68 22.57
CA ASN A 47 9.81 -17.44 22.97
C ASN A 47 8.67 -17.03 22.03
N TRP A 48 8.21 -17.93 21.18
CA TRP A 48 7.12 -17.69 20.25
C TRP A 48 5.91 -18.58 20.53
N SER A 49 4.72 -17.99 20.58
CA SER A 49 3.46 -18.71 20.69
C SER A 49 2.85 -18.89 19.32
N ILE A 50 2.84 -20.09 18.77
CA ILE A 50 2.23 -20.40 17.48
C ILE A 50 0.72 -20.17 17.55
N ALA A 51 0.06 -20.59 18.63
CA ALA A 51 -1.37 -20.44 18.82
C ALA A 51 -1.82 -18.98 18.88
N ALA A 52 -1.05 -18.12 19.56
CA ALA A 52 -1.37 -16.71 19.68
C ALA A 52 -0.79 -15.86 18.53
N GLY A 53 0.17 -16.39 17.77
CA GLY A 53 0.86 -15.64 16.72
C GLY A 53 1.63 -14.44 17.24
N LYS A 54 2.24 -14.56 18.44
CA LYS A 54 2.98 -13.47 19.09
C LYS A 54 4.08 -13.98 19.98
N ALA A 55 4.96 -13.07 20.40
CA ALA A 55 6.04 -13.37 21.32
C ALA A 55 5.53 -13.63 22.74
N LYS A 56 6.24 -14.49 23.47
CA LYS A 56 6.05 -14.75 24.89
C LYS A 56 7.39 -14.61 25.60
N GLY A 57 7.36 -14.46 26.93
CA GLY A 57 8.56 -14.35 27.75
C GLY A 57 8.93 -12.90 28.08
N ARG A 58 10.18 -12.73 28.57
CA ARG A 58 10.63 -11.47 29.17
C ARG A 58 10.65 -10.27 28.20
N ASP A 59 11.06 -10.49 26.94
CA ASP A 59 11.20 -9.43 25.94
C ASP A 59 9.99 -9.35 24.99
N ALA A 60 8.92 -10.09 25.30
CA ALA A 60 7.73 -10.17 24.46
C ALA A 60 7.06 -8.82 24.23
N GLY A 61 7.06 -7.94 25.21
CA GLY A 61 6.38 -6.63 25.12
C GLY A 61 6.88 -5.76 23.98
N ARG A 62 8.20 -5.67 23.79
CA ARG A 62 8.80 -4.88 22.70
C ARG A 62 8.44 -5.44 21.32
N ILE A 63 8.60 -6.74 21.15
CA ILE A 63 8.32 -7.40 19.87
C ILE A 63 6.82 -7.32 19.56
N ASN A 64 5.97 -7.62 20.53
CA ASN A 64 4.51 -7.55 20.34
C ASN A 64 4.04 -6.14 20.02
N ALA A 65 4.62 -5.10 20.62
CA ALA A 65 4.31 -3.71 20.27
C ALA A 65 4.66 -3.40 18.80
N LEU A 66 5.83 -3.87 18.32
CA LEU A 66 6.21 -3.72 16.92
C LEU A 66 5.26 -4.47 15.98
N LEU A 67 4.85 -5.69 16.33
CA LEU A 67 3.90 -6.48 15.55
C LEU A 67 2.52 -5.81 15.51
N ASP A 68 2.07 -5.26 16.62
CA ASP A 68 0.81 -4.51 16.70
C ASP A 68 0.85 -3.24 15.84
N ASP A 69 1.98 -2.53 15.83
CA ASP A 69 2.18 -1.36 14.96
C ASP A 69 2.11 -1.74 13.48
N ILE A 70 2.74 -2.85 13.09
CA ILE A 70 2.66 -3.39 11.72
C ILE A 70 1.21 -3.72 11.36
N ARG A 71 0.50 -4.42 12.22
CA ARG A 71 -0.91 -4.79 12.03
C ARG A 71 -1.78 -3.56 11.88
N SER A 72 -1.60 -2.56 12.73
CA SER A 72 -2.32 -1.29 12.71
C SER A 72 -2.08 -0.53 11.40
N SER A 73 -0.82 -0.45 10.98
CA SER A 73 -0.44 0.21 9.72
C SER A 73 -1.04 -0.49 8.51
N LEU A 74 -0.98 -1.83 8.46
CA LEU A 74 -1.58 -2.61 7.39
C LEU A 74 -3.10 -2.43 7.33
N ASN A 75 -3.75 -2.37 8.49
CA ASN A 75 -5.19 -2.13 8.60
C ASN A 75 -5.58 -0.75 8.05
N THR A 76 -4.83 0.28 8.43
CA THR A 76 -5.02 1.64 7.94
C THR A 76 -4.87 1.71 6.42
N ILE A 77 -3.80 1.13 5.88
CA ILE A 77 -3.53 1.08 4.43
C ILE A 77 -4.67 0.37 3.70
N TYR A 78 -5.11 -0.78 4.21
CA TYR A 78 -6.22 -1.53 3.63
C TYR A 78 -7.51 -0.69 3.54
N HIS A 79 -7.88 -0.02 4.63
CA HIS A 79 -9.09 0.80 4.65
C HIS A 79 -8.98 2.05 3.77
N GLU A 80 -7.81 2.65 3.69
CA GLU A 80 -7.56 3.79 2.79
C GLU A 80 -7.66 3.35 1.32
N MET A 81 -7.06 2.20 0.98
CA MET A 81 -7.16 1.64 -0.37
C MET A 81 -8.60 1.29 -0.74
N GLN A 82 -9.39 0.74 0.19
CA GLN A 82 -10.81 0.44 -0.07
C GLN A 82 -11.62 1.68 -0.45
N ARG A 83 -11.26 2.84 0.10
CA ARG A 83 -11.92 4.10 -0.24
C ARG A 83 -11.47 4.68 -1.57
N ARG A 84 -10.21 4.43 -1.95
CA ARG A 84 -9.57 5.00 -3.13
C ARG A 84 -9.72 4.10 -4.36
N ASP A 85 -9.53 2.81 -4.18
CA ASP A 85 -9.42 1.83 -5.25
C ASP A 85 -10.62 0.89 -5.28
N ASN A 86 -11.08 0.55 -6.47
CA ASN A 86 -12.16 -0.43 -6.63
C ASN A 86 -11.72 -1.87 -6.31
N TYR A 87 -10.41 -2.11 -6.26
CA TYR A 87 -9.85 -3.44 -6.09
C TYR A 87 -8.60 -3.40 -5.22
N VAL A 88 -8.65 -4.05 -4.08
CA VAL A 88 -7.53 -4.15 -3.14
C VAL A 88 -7.01 -5.58 -3.10
N THR A 89 -5.71 -5.75 -3.24
CA THR A 89 -5.04 -7.05 -3.13
C THR A 89 -4.05 -7.06 -1.96
N ALA A 90 -3.75 -8.25 -1.45
CA ALA A 90 -2.73 -8.43 -0.42
C ALA A 90 -1.36 -7.87 -0.87
N GLU A 91 -1.01 -8.07 -2.14
CA GLU A 91 0.22 -7.55 -2.71
C GLU A 91 0.27 -6.02 -2.78
N LYS A 92 -0.84 -5.37 -3.16
CA LYS A 92 -0.94 -3.90 -3.13
C LYS A 92 -0.74 -3.34 -1.73
N VAL A 93 -1.36 -3.93 -0.73
CA VAL A 93 -1.21 -3.52 0.69
C VAL A 93 0.23 -3.72 1.15
N LYS A 94 0.83 -4.87 0.86
CA LYS A 94 2.23 -5.15 1.16
C LYS A 94 3.17 -4.11 0.54
N ASN A 95 3.02 -3.83 -0.75
CA ASN A 95 3.87 -2.90 -1.48
C ASN A 95 3.76 -1.47 -0.93
N GLU A 96 2.56 -1.03 -0.60
CA GLU A 96 2.35 0.28 0.04
C GLU A 96 3.04 0.34 1.40
N PHE A 97 2.88 -0.70 2.22
CA PHE A 97 3.51 -0.77 3.54
C PHE A 97 5.04 -0.74 3.46
N LEU A 98 5.63 -1.46 2.50
CA LEU A 98 7.08 -1.53 2.31
C LEU A 98 7.67 -0.32 1.59
N GLY A 99 6.84 0.63 1.13
CA GLY A 99 7.29 1.76 0.32
C GLY A 99 7.68 1.37 -1.10
N HIS A 100 7.35 0.16 -1.53
CA HIS A 100 7.50 -0.33 -2.90
C HIS A 100 6.22 -0.13 -3.72
N SER A 101 5.32 0.73 -3.26
CA SER A 101 4.22 1.13 -4.12
C SER A 101 4.87 1.67 -5.38
N GLU A 102 4.76 0.93 -6.47
CA GLU A 102 4.85 1.56 -7.75
C GLU A 102 3.92 2.76 -7.62
N SER A 103 4.45 3.95 -7.75
CA SER A 103 3.62 5.12 -7.95
C SER A 103 2.85 4.79 -9.22
N HIS A 104 1.66 4.20 -9.04
CA HIS A 104 0.78 3.96 -10.17
C HIS A 104 0.46 5.34 -10.69
N GLU A 105 1.06 5.70 -11.81
CA GLU A 105 0.70 6.92 -12.49
C GLU A 105 -0.81 6.84 -12.70
N THR A 106 -1.51 7.71 -12.01
CA THR A 106 -2.93 7.88 -12.19
C THR A 106 -3.15 8.84 -13.35
N ILE A 107 -4.33 8.78 -13.95
CA ILE A 107 -4.66 9.64 -15.09
C ILE A 107 -4.55 11.12 -14.72
N LEU A 108 -5.01 11.53 -13.55
CA LEU A 108 -4.94 12.92 -13.10
C LEU A 108 -3.52 13.36 -12.74
N SER A 109 -2.71 12.48 -12.14
CA SER A 109 -1.31 12.80 -11.82
C SER A 109 -0.49 12.99 -13.10
N LEU A 110 -0.70 12.13 -14.09
CA LEU A 110 -0.04 12.26 -15.39
C LEU A 110 -0.47 13.54 -16.11
N PHE A 111 -1.76 13.86 -16.07
CA PHE A 111 -2.30 15.09 -16.65
C PHE A 111 -1.74 16.33 -15.96
N GLN A 112 -1.61 16.30 -14.63
CA GLN A 112 -1.01 17.40 -13.87
C GLN A 112 0.46 17.61 -14.26
N LYS A 113 1.23 16.54 -14.39
CA LYS A 113 2.62 16.58 -14.84
C LYS A 113 2.73 17.22 -16.22
N HIS A 114 1.87 16.81 -17.16
CA HIS A 114 1.79 17.41 -18.49
C HIS A 114 1.50 18.90 -18.40
N ASN A 115 0.54 19.31 -17.57
CA ASN A 115 0.17 20.73 -17.41
C ASN A 115 1.32 21.54 -16.80
N ASP A 116 2.07 20.97 -15.85
CA ASP A 116 3.24 21.62 -15.25
C ASP A 116 4.35 21.82 -16.29
N ASP A 117 4.56 20.85 -17.18
CA ASP A 117 5.51 20.97 -18.29
C ASP A 117 5.07 22.07 -19.27
N VAL A 118 3.79 22.12 -19.61
CA VAL A 118 3.23 23.19 -20.46
C VAL A 118 3.39 24.56 -19.81
N LYS A 119 3.19 24.65 -18.51
CA LYS A 119 3.37 25.90 -17.76
C LYS A 119 4.78 26.46 -17.89
N GLN A 120 5.80 25.60 -17.86
CA GLN A 120 7.20 25.99 -18.05
C GLN A 120 7.46 26.54 -19.46
N LEU A 121 6.66 26.14 -20.45
CA LEU A 121 6.81 26.58 -21.84
C LEU A 121 6.01 27.84 -22.17
N VAL A 122 5.20 28.36 -21.24
CA VAL A 122 4.44 29.59 -21.41
C VAL A 122 5.40 30.77 -21.59
N GLY A 123 5.21 31.52 -22.68
CA GLY A 123 6.10 32.62 -23.04
C GLY A 123 7.28 32.20 -23.92
N ILE A 124 7.51 30.89 -24.11
CA ILE A 124 8.56 30.35 -25.00
C ILE A 124 7.93 29.78 -26.26
N SER A 125 7.18 28.69 -26.14
CA SER A 125 6.52 28.01 -27.26
C SER A 125 5.02 27.81 -27.09
N LYS A 126 4.49 28.14 -25.90
CA LYS A 126 3.07 28.02 -25.55
C LYS A 126 2.53 29.33 -25.00
N THR A 127 1.22 29.53 -25.17
CA THR A 127 0.53 30.68 -24.59
C THR A 127 -0.13 30.34 -23.27
N ILE A 128 -0.37 31.35 -22.43
CA ILE A 128 -1.10 31.17 -21.16
C ILE A 128 -2.53 30.65 -21.41
N ALA A 129 -3.14 31.01 -22.53
CA ALA A 129 -4.46 30.50 -22.89
C ALA A 129 -4.45 29.00 -23.12
N THR A 130 -3.41 28.45 -23.75
CA THR A 130 -3.24 27.01 -23.94
C THR A 130 -3.10 26.30 -22.59
N TYR A 131 -2.28 26.80 -21.69
CA TYR A 131 -2.14 26.26 -20.35
C TYR A 131 -3.47 26.25 -19.58
N ARG A 132 -4.21 27.34 -19.61
CA ARG A 132 -5.53 27.45 -18.95
C ARG A 132 -6.53 26.44 -19.51
N LYS A 133 -6.52 26.19 -20.81
CA LYS A 133 -7.37 25.15 -21.43
C LYS A 133 -7.08 23.76 -20.88
N TYR A 134 -5.82 23.39 -20.74
CA TYR A 134 -5.43 22.11 -20.15
C TYR A 134 -5.81 21.98 -18.69
N GLU A 135 -5.69 23.05 -17.91
CA GLU A 135 -6.13 23.07 -16.50
C GLU A 135 -7.65 22.87 -16.36
N VAL A 136 -8.44 23.51 -17.21
CA VAL A 136 -9.90 23.33 -17.26
C VAL A 136 -10.26 21.91 -17.66
N THR A 137 -9.59 21.34 -18.65
CA THR A 137 -9.80 19.96 -19.10
C THR A 137 -9.49 18.96 -17.98
N ARG A 138 -8.39 19.17 -17.26
CA ARG A 138 -8.05 18.33 -16.12
C ARG A 138 -9.13 18.36 -15.03
N ARG A 139 -9.64 19.54 -14.71
CA ARG A 139 -10.73 19.71 -13.73
C ARG A 139 -11.99 18.97 -14.17
N HIS A 140 -12.40 19.12 -15.43
CA HIS A 140 -13.57 18.41 -15.96
C HIS A 140 -13.39 16.91 -15.94
N LEU A 141 -12.18 16.41 -16.22
CA LEU A 141 -11.86 14.99 -16.13
C LEU A 141 -11.97 14.50 -14.69
N ALA A 142 -11.47 15.26 -13.71
CA ALA A 142 -11.58 14.93 -12.30
C ALA A 142 -13.06 14.86 -11.85
N GLU A 143 -13.87 15.83 -12.25
CA GLU A 143 -15.31 15.85 -11.97
C GLU A 143 -16.03 14.65 -12.60
N PHE A 144 -15.68 14.30 -13.82
CA PHE A 144 -16.22 13.13 -14.52
C PHE A 144 -15.87 11.83 -13.79
N ILE A 145 -14.61 11.65 -13.39
CA ILE A 145 -14.15 10.48 -12.66
C ILE A 145 -14.91 10.36 -11.35
N GLN A 146 -15.03 11.45 -10.61
CA GLN A 146 -15.75 11.44 -9.34
C GLN A 146 -17.23 11.12 -9.51
N SER A 147 -17.88 11.68 -10.53
CA SER A 147 -19.32 11.48 -10.75
C SER A 147 -19.66 10.09 -11.28
N LYS A 148 -18.82 9.54 -12.17
CA LYS A 148 -19.11 8.25 -12.82
C LYS A 148 -18.62 7.06 -12.03
N TYR A 149 -17.44 7.15 -11.41
CA TYR A 149 -16.79 6.04 -10.74
C TYR A 149 -16.75 6.18 -9.22
N ASN A 150 -17.14 7.34 -8.71
CA ASN A 150 -17.13 7.65 -7.26
C ASN A 150 -15.75 7.48 -6.61
N VAL A 151 -14.68 7.76 -7.36
CA VAL A 151 -13.28 7.74 -6.91
C VAL A 151 -12.62 9.07 -7.26
N SER A 152 -11.57 9.44 -6.55
CA SER A 152 -10.85 10.72 -6.78
C SER A 152 -9.93 10.68 -7.99
N ASP A 153 -9.46 9.49 -8.38
CA ASP A 153 -8.54 9.29 -9.49
C ASP A 153 -8.56 7.83 -9.93
N ILE A 154 -8.02 7.53 -11.11
CA ILE A 154 -7.98 6.17 -11.68
C ILE A 154 -6.55 5.83 -12.08
N SER A 155 -6.07 4.64 -11.70
CA SER A 155 -4.79 4.12 -12.17
C SER A 155 -4.84 3.84 -13.68
N ILE A 156 -3.79 4.21 -14.41
CA ILE A 156 -3.68 3.94 -15.84
C ILE A 156 -3.80 2.45 -16.15
N LYS A 157 -3.32 1.59 -15.25
CA LYS A 157 -3.44 0.13 -15.39
C LYS A 157 -4.88 -0.38 -15.31
N GLU A 158 -5.79 0.40 -14.75
CA GLU A 158 -7.21 0.02 -14.59
C GLU A 158 -8.07 0.45 -15.80
N ILE A 159 -7.49 1.22 -16.73
CA ILE A 159 -8.21 1.74 -17.90
C ILE A 159 -8.20 0.73 -19.06
N SER A 160 -7.35 -0.30 -19.00
CA SER A 160 -7.26 -1.32 -20.06
C SER A 160 -8.40 -2.34 -19.99
#